data_2d4f2668596fb7b3cc3fc9e6799f2e28
#
_entry.id   2d4f2668596fb7b3cc3fc9e6799f2e28
#
_cell.length_a   1.000
_cell.length_b   1.000
_cell.length_c   1.000
_cell.angle_alpha   90.00
_cell.angle_beta   90.00
_cell.angle_gamma   90.00
#
_symmetry.space_group_name_H-M   'P 1'
#
loop_
_entity.id
_entity.type
_entity.pdbx_description
1 polymer ?
#
loop_
_entity_poly.entity_id
_entity_poly.type
_entity_poly.pdbx_seq_one_letter_code
_entity_poly.pdbx_strand_id
1 'polypeptide(L)'
;MKLTNKKVSQVHRVLIYGPPKTGKTELAGSVAAFKKVIWVDLENGYTTLLKLPEEYKERIEIISLPDTRSYPIAIETCLKIIKGAKVAICEEHGKVSCPICTQKNLPSTTVELSSLGDDTVVVFDSLTQLTASAISHITKGKPEDYKLDYSDWGNLGKLMEIFLSHVQQASYNVICISHETEAELEDGKIKLVPVAGTRAFSRNTAKYFDHVIYAEVKNKKHNFYSSTTSATNLNTGSRTGVRLEDGGQQTLDMIFAPPEVKVSTSNVPVAQPKTQVTQAAASLNSLLKKA
;
A
#
# COMPACT_ATOMS: atom_id res chain seq x y z
N MET A 1 -0.90 -16.00 27.45
CA MET A 1 -2.04 -15.18 26.99
C MET A 1 -2.87 -16.01 26.01
N LYS A 2 -4.20 -16.06 26.17
CA LYS A 2 -5.08 -16.82 25.27
C LYS A 2 -5.30 -16.06 23.97
N LEU A 3 -5.40 -16.74 22.82
CA LEU A 3 -5.65 -16.14 21.50
C LEU A 3 -6.97 -15.34 21.46
N THR A 4 -8.00 -15.83 22.16
CA THR A 4 -9.31 -15.15 22.29
C THR A 4 -9.23 -13.74 22.87
N ASN A 5 -8.14 -13.39 23.55
CA ASN A 5 -7.93 -12.06 24.15
C ASN A 5 -7.13 -11.13 23.24
N LYS A 6 -6.71 -11.59 22.06
CA LYS A 6 -6.04 -10.76 21.04
C LYS A 6 -7.09 -10.02 20.24
N LYS A 7 -7.01 -8.71 20.19
CA LYS A 7 -7.77 -7.91 19.22
C LYS A 7 -7.18 -8.16 17.84
N VAL A 8 -8.03 -8.27 16.83
CA VAL A 8 -7.59 -8.28 15.42
C VAL A 8 -6.91 -6.94 15.15
N SER A 9 -5.69 -6.97 14.63
CA SER A 9 -5.01 -5.74 14.21
C SER A 9 -5.79 -5.13 13.05
N GLN A 10 -6.08 -3.84 13.16
CA GLN A 10 -6.68 -3.07 12.06
C GLN A 10 -5.61 -2.43 11.17
N VAL A 11 -4.34 -2.73 11.45
CA VAL A 11 -3.19 -2.24 10.70
C VAL A 11 -2.78 -3.28 9.66
N HIS A 12 -2.67 -2.85 8.41
CA HIS A 12 -2.33 -3.69 7.27
C HIS A 12 -1.01 -3.24 6.64
N ARG A 13 -0.18 -4.21 6.24
CA ARG A 13 1.05 -4.00 5.47
C ARG A 13 0.84 -4.64 4.11
N VAL A 14 0.85 -3.81 3.09
CA VAL A 14 0.54 -4.21 1.71
C VAL A 14 1.78 -4.00 0.84
N LEU A 15 2.12 -4.99 0.06
CA LEU A 15 3.10 -4.89 -1.01
C LEU A 15 2.39 -4.99 -2.36
N ILE A 16 2.61 -4.00 -3.22
CA ILE A 16 2.11 -4.01 -4.60
C ILE A 16 3.31 -4.03 -5.53
N TYR A 17 3.46 -5.07 -6.33
CA TYR A 17 4.59 -5.19 -7.24
C TYR A 17 4.18 -5.64 -8.65
N GLY A 18 5.06 -5.44 -9.62
CA GLY A 18 4.84 -5.82 -11.03
C GLY A 18 5.58 -4.90 -11.98
N PRO A 19 5.42 -5.06 -13.30
CA PRO A 19 6.06 -4.24 -14.32
C PRO A 19 5.77 -2.74 -14.17
N PRO A 20 6.60 -1.86 -14.75
CA PRO A 20 6.30 -0.43 -14.78
C PRO A 20 4.99 -0.16 -15.55
N LYS A 21 4.29 0.91 -15.17
CA LYS A 21 3.05 1.39 -15.83
C LYS A 21 1.84 0.43 -15.73
N THR A 22 1.82 -0.44 -14.73
CA THR A 22 0.71 -1.38 -14.48
C THR A 22 -0.35 -0.86 -13.53
N GLY A 23 -0.34 0.44 -13.17
CA GLY A 23 -1.35 1.04 -12.30
C GLY A 23 -1.08 0.89 -10.80
N LYS A 24 0.11 0.45 -10.37
CA LYS A 24 0.46 0.26 -8.94
C LYS A 24 0.25 1.52 -8.10
N THR A 25 0.77 2.66 -8.58
CA THR A 25 0.64 3.97 -7.92
C THR A 25 -0.82 4.41 -7.82
N GLU A 26 -1.61 4.21 -8.87
CA GLU A 26 -3.04 4.53 -8.89
C GLU A 26 -3.82 3.65 -7.91
N LEU A 27 -3.56 2.32 -7.91
CA LEU A 27 -4.16 1.40 -6.94
C LEU A 27 -3.81 1.79 -5.51
N ALA A 28 -2.52 2.07 -5.21
CA ALA A 28 -2.13 2.52 -3.88
C ALA A 28 -2.78 3.84 -3.49
N GLY A 29 -2.89 4.79 -4.43
CA GLY A 29 -3.54 6.08 -4.21
C GLY A 29 -5.04 5.98 -3.93
N SER A 30 -5.70 4.92 -4.42
CA SER A 30 -7.14 4.70 -4.16
C SER A 30 -7.47 4.53 -2.67
N VAL A 31 -6.49 4.20 -1.83
CA VAL A 31 -6.68 4.09 -0.37
C VAL A 31 -7.09 5.42 0.27
N ALA A 32 -6.82 6.55 -0.39
CA ALA A 32 -7.25 7.88 0.06
C ALA A 32 -8.78 8.04 0.11
N ALA A 33 -9.55 7.14 -0.52
CA ALA A 33 -11.00 7.05 -0.32
C ALA A 33 -11.37 6.78 1.16
N PHE A 34 -10.51 6.07 1.90
CA PHE A 34 -10.81 5.54 3.23
C PHE A 34 -9.91 6.07 4.34
N LYS A 35 -8.68 6.48 4.01
CA LYS A 35 -7.62 6.81 4.99
C LYS A 35 -6.93 8.12 4.62
N LYS A 36 -6.27 8.74 5.60
CA LYS A 36 -5.25 9.75 5.34
C LYS A 36 -4.00 9.07 4.80
N VAL A 37 -3.30 9.73 3.89
CA VAL A 37 -2.14 9.15 3.22
C VAL A 37 -0.93 10.06 3.36
N ILE A 38 0.17 9.51 3.85
CA ILE A 38 1.50 10.12 3.75
C ILE A 38 2.24 9.39 2.64
N TRP A 39 2.48 10.08 1.53
CA TRP A 39 3.13 9.52 0.34
C TRP A 39 4.59 9.88 0.32
N VAL A 40 5.47 8.90 0.53
CA VAL A 40 6.92 9.07 0.41
C VAL A 40 7.30 8.76 -1.04
N ASP A 41 7.46 9.82 -1.83
CA ASP A 41 7.76 9.74 -3.25
C ASP A 41 9.26 9.70 -3.50
N LEU A 42 9.75 8.58 -3.99
CA LEU A 42 11.16 8.30 -4.29
C LEU A 42 11.46 8.35 -5.80
N GLU A 43 10.41 8.32 -6.64
CA GLU A 43 10.53 8.20 -8.10
C GLU A 43 10.04 9.44 -8.86
N ASN A 44 9.59 10.50 -8.15
CA ASN A 44 8.82 11.61 -8.73
C ASN A 44 7.57 11.13 -9.48
N GLY A 45 6.96 10.05 -8.96
CA GLY A 45 5.79 9.38 -9.57
C GLY A 45 4.46 10.01 -9.21
N TYR A 46 4.44 11.00 -8.32
CA TYR A 46 3.22 11.63 -7.78
C TYR A 46 2.29 12.22 -8.86
N THR A 47 2.80 12.49 -10.05
CA THR A 47 1.98 13.01 -11.17
C THR A 47 0.84 12.05 -11.53
N THR A 48 0.97 10.74 -11.25
CA THR A 48 -0.11 9.77 -11.42
C THR A 48 -1.27 10.05 -10.46
N LEU A 49 -0.98 10.54 -9.25
CA LEU A 49 -1.98 10.86 -8.23
C LEU A 49 -2.84 12.07 -8.60
N LEU A 50 -2.36 12.95 -9.49
CA LEU A 50 -3.12 14.10 -9.97
C LEU A 50 -4.39 13.70 -10.74
N LYS A 51 -4.50 12.44 -11.19
CA LYS A 51 -5.69 11.88 -11.86
C LYS A 51 -6.77 11.41 -10.88
N LEU A 52 -6.44 11.29 -9.59
CA LEU A 52 -7.39 10.88 -8.56
C LEU A 52 -8.48 11.97 -8.36
N PRO A 53 -9.67 11.59 -7.85
CA PRO A 53 -10.69 12.54 -7.44
C PRO A 53 -10.13 13.60 -6.48
N GLU A 54 -10.66 14.83 -6.54
CA GLU A 54 -10.16 15.95 -5.71
C GLU A 54 -10.20 15.61 -4.22
N GLU A 55 -11.30 15.02 -3.76
CA GLU A 55 -11.50 14.60 -2.37
C GLU A 55 -10.45 13.58 -1.88
N TYR A 56 -9.84 12.81 -2.79
CA TYR A 56 -8.75 11.89 -2.44
C TYR A 56 -7.43 12.65 -2.33
N LYS A 57 -7.19 13.58 -3.25
CA LYS A 57 -5.97 14.41 -3.26
C LYS A 57 -5.82 15.24 -1.99
N GLU A 58 -6.92 15.76 -1.45
CA GLU A 58 -6.94 16.52 -0.19
C GLU A 58 -6.50 15.69 1.03
N ARG A 59 -6.53 14.35 0.93
CA ARG A 59 -6.10 13.43 1.99
C ARG A 59 -4.68 12.92 1.83
N ILE A 60 -3.99 13.31 0.74
CA ILE A 60 -2.63 12.84 0.41
C ILE A 60 -1.64 13.96 0.70
N GLU A 61 -0.74 13.73 1.66
CA GLU A 61 0.42 14.56 1.91
C GLU A 61 1.65 13.91 1.26
N ILE A 62 2.38 14.65 0.41
CA ILE A 62 3.52 14.13 -0.33
C ILE A 62 4.82 14.59 0.30
N ILE A 63 5.71 13.64 0.56
CA ILE A 63 7.09 13.85 0.97
C ILE A 63 7.97 13.42 -0.20
N SER A 64 8.44 14.38 -0.98
CA SER A 64 9.33 14.10 -2.11
C SER A 64 10.78 13.97 -1.63
N LEU A 65 11.42 12.87 -1.99
CA LEU A 65 12.82 12.58 -1.66
C LEU A 65 13.65 12.48 -2.95
N PRO A 66 14.05 13.62 -3.53
CA PRO A 66 14.79 13.63 -4.79
C PRO A 66 16.17 13.00 -4.59
N ASP A 67 16.33 11.79 -5.05
CA ASP A 67 17.57 11.03 -4.92
C ASP A 67 18.48 11.23 -6.14
N THR A 68 19.75 11.43 -5.88
CA THR A 68 20.78 11.48 -6.92
C THR A 68 21.92 10.54 -6.58
N ARG A 69 22.67 10.09 -7.58
CA ARG A 69 23.82 9.21 -7.38
C ARG A 69 24.85 9.80 -6.39
N SER A 70 25.10 11.09 -6.47
CA SER A 70 26.02 11.79 -5.57
C SER A 70 25.42 12.08 -4.19
N TYR A 71 24.09 12.03 -4.08
CA TYR A 71 23.32 12.38 -2.90
C TYR A 71 22.19 11.36 -2.68
N PRO A 72 22.48 10.16 -2.16
CA PRO A 72 21.51 9.13 -1.88
C PRO A 72 20.72 9.45 -0.60
N ILE A 73 19.82 10.42 -0.68
CA ILE A 73 19.06 10.96 0.46
C ILE A 73 17.92 10.01 0.83
N ALA A 74 17.32 9.34 -0.16
CA ALA A 74 16.11 8.56 0.04
C ALA A 74 16.30 7.47 1.09
N ILE A 75 17.35 6.64 1.00
CA ILE A 75 17.61 5.59 2.00
C ILE A 75 17.91 6.18 3.39
N GLU A 76 18.69 7.25 3.49
CA GLU A 76 19.03 7.88 4.77
C GLU A 76 17.78 8.44 5.45
N THR A 77 16.93 9.15 4.70
CA THR A 77 15.70 9.76 5.21
C THR A 77 14.67 8.68 5.56
N CYS A 78 14.43 7.70 4.67
CA CYS A 78 13.50 6.61 4.95
C CYS A 78 13.87 5.82 6.20
N LEU A 79 15.16 5.52 6.43
CA LEU A 79 15.62 4.85 7.64
C LEU A 79 15.43 5.69 8.91
N LYS A 80 15.47 7.03 8.81
CA LYS A 80 15.21 7.91 9.95
C LYS A 80 13.72 7.98 10.28
N ILE A 81 12.86 8.19 9.26
CA ILE A 81 11.42 8.31 9.48
C ILE A 81 10.78 7.00 9.93
N ILE A 82 11.19 5.86 9.35
CA ILE A 82 10.61 4.55 9.70
C ILE A 82 10.92 4.12 11.14
N LYS A 83 12.00 4.61 11.72
CA LYS A 83 12.34 4.40 13.14
C LYS A 83 11.41 5.18 14.10
N GLY A 84 10.53 6.02 13.57
CA GLY A 84 9.51 6.73 14.33
C GLY A 84 9.99 7.99 15.05
N ALA A 85 11.22 8.44 14.84
CA ALA A 85 11.68 9.71 15.39
C ALA A 85 10.96 10.89 14.70
N LYS A 86 10.64 11.93 15.48
CA LYS A 86 10.15 13.19 14.92
C LYS A 86 11.28 13.89 14.19
N VAL A 87 11.14 14.11 12.89
CA VAL A 87 12.16 14.70 12.03
C VAL A 87 11.59 15.81 11.18
N ALA A 88 12.35 16.85 10.94
CA ALA A 88 12.05 17.90 9.97
C ALA A 88 12.76 17.57 8.66
N ILE A 89 12.02 17.43 7.59
CA ILE A 89 12.52 17.15 6.24
C ILE A 89 12.37 18.43 5.43
N CYS A 90 13.47 18.95 4.88
CA CYS A 90 13.39 20.14 4.05
C CYS A 90 12.71 19.79 2.69
N GLU A 91 11.83 20.67 2.24
CA GLU A 91 11.07 20.47 1.00
C GLU A 91 11.96 20.57 -0.24
N GLU A 92 13.02 21.39 -0.18
CA GLU A 92 13.93 21.63 -1.29
C GLU A 92 14.82 20.42 -1.64
N HIS A 93 15.32 19.70 -0.60
CA HIS A 93 16.34 18.66 -0.77
C HIS A 93 15.88 17.28 -0.23
N GLY A 94 14.70 17.16 0.38
CA GLY A 94 14.24 15.92 1.03
C GLY A 94 15.15 15.45 2.19
N LYS A 95 15.99 16.34 2.75
CA LYS A 95 17.00 15.97 3.74
C LYS A 95 16.55 16.29 5.16
N VAL A 96 16.75 15.33 6.05
CA VAL A 96 16.50 15.53 7.49
C VAL A 96 17.54 16.49 8.05
N SER A 97 17.07 17.52 8.78
CA SER A 97 17.92 18.54 9.43
C SER A 97 18.92 19.18 8.46
N CYS A 98 18.44 19.61 7.30
CA CYS A 98 19.26 20.19 6.25
C CYS A 98 19.89 21.52 6.70
N PRO A 99 21.23 21.63 6.83
CA PRO A 99 21.87 22.87 7.31
C PRO A 99 21.61 24.05 6.39
N ILE A 100 21.61 23.83 5.06
CA ILE A 100 21.41 24.87 4.06
C ILE A 100 19.99 25.46 4.17
N CYS A 101 18.98 24.59 4.26
CA CYS A 101 17.59 25.04 4.36
C CYS A 101 17.32 25.70 5.71
N THR A 102 17.89 25.19 6.80
CA THR A 102 17.80 25.81 8.13
C THR A 102 18.41 27.20 8.14
N GLN A 103 19.60 27.38 7.56
CA GLN A 103 20.27 28.68 7.47
C GLN A 103 19.47 29.69 6.63
N LYS A 104 18.80 29.22 5.58
CA LYS A 104 18.00 30.08 4.68
C LYS A 104 16.54 30.21 5.09
N ASN A 105 16.12 29.62 6.23
CA ASN A 105 14.73 29.56 6.68
C ASN A 105 13.75 29.04 5.61
N LEU A 106 14.17 28.03 4.84
CA LEU A 106 13.33 27.41 3.82
C LEU A 106 12.32 26.44 4.45
N PRO A 107 11.17 26.18 3.78
CA PRO A 107 10.13 25.29 4.28
C PRO A 107 10.64 23.89 4.61
N SER A 108 10.04 23.29 5.63
CA SER A 108 10.28 21.90 6.02
C SER A 108 9.00 21.26 6.52
N THR A 109 8.78 20.02 6.12
CA THR A 109 7.69 19.19 6.62
C THR A 109 8.16 18.38 7.82
N THR A 110 7.39 18.42 8.91
CA THR A 110 7.69 17.62 10.11
C THR A 110 6.96 16.29 10.02
N VAL A 111 7.72 15.20 10.14
CA VAL A 111 7.21 13.82 10.07
C VAL A 111 7.49 13.10 11.38
N GLU A 112 6.47 12.42 11.92
CA GLU A 112 6.56 11.59 13.12
C GLU A 112 5.67 10.36 12.94
N LEU A 113 6.21 9.30 12.33
CA LEU A 113 5.41 8.11 12.01
C LEU A 113 4.98 7.33 13.24
N SER A 114 5.70 7.43 14.36
CA SER A 114 5.34 6.75 15.62
C SER A 114 4.03 7.25 16.25
N SER A 115 3.59 8.46 15.90
CA SER A 115 2.33 9.05 16.39
C SER A 115 1.11 8.63 15.56
N LEU A 116 1.30 7.92 14.45
CA LEU A 116 0.25 7.52 13.53
C LEU A 116 -0.50 6.28 14.04
N GLY A 117 -1.78 6.23 13.72
CA GLY A 117 -2.68 5.11 14.02
C GLY A 117 -3.17 4.39 12.77
N ASP A 118 -4.22 3.61 12.93
CA ASP A 118 -4.86 2.83 11.88
C ASP A 118 -5.70 3.66 10.90
N ASP A 119 -5.90 4.95 11.18
CA ASP A 119 -6.58 5.92 10.29
C ASP A 119 -5.68 6.45 9.17
N THR A 120 -4.39 6.19 9.24
CA THR A 120 -3.37 6.70 8.32
C THR A 120 -2.65 5.56 7.60
N VAL A 121 -2.33 5.78 6.33
CA VAL A 121 -1.50 4.90 5.50
C VAL A 121 -0.25 5.63 5.07
N VAL A 122 0.91 5.02 5.28
CA VAL A 122 2.19 5.51 4.74
C VAL A 122 2.52 4.71 3.49
N VAL A 123 2.67 5.38 2.36
CA VAL A 123 3.03 4.75 1.08
C VAL A 123 4.49 5.05 0.77
N PHE A 124 5.28 4.03 0.45
CA PHE A 124 6.65 4.15 -0.06
C PHE A 124 6.67 3.78 -1.55
N ASP A 125 6.85 4.75 -2.41
CA ASP A 125 6.89 4.60 -3.87
C ASP A 125 8.27 4.99 -4.41
N SER A 126 9.26 4.05 -4.57
CA SER A 126 9.12 2.61 -4.44
C SER A 126 10.30 1.96 -3.68
N LEU A 127 10.15 0.68 -3.33
CA LEU A 127 11.26 -0.14 -2.80
C LEU A 127 12.37 -0.34 -3.83
N THR A 128 12.04 -0.32 -5.11
CA THR A 128 13.02 -0.39 -6.21
C THR A 128 13.96 0.80 -6.14
N GLN A 129 13.41 2.00 -6.04
CA GLN A 129 14.22 3.22 -5.94
C GLN A 129 14.94 3.29 -4.59
N LEU A 130 14.31 2.84 -3.51
CA LEU A 130 14.97 2.73 -2.20
C LEU A 130 16.19 1.79 -2.26
N THR A 131 16.09 0.68 -3.00
CA THR A 131 17.22 -0.24 -3.25
C THR A 131 18.34 0.46 -4.04
N ALA A 132 18.00 1.21 -5.09
CA ALA A 132 18.97 1.97 -5.86
C ALA A 132 19.67 3.05 -5.01
N SER A 133 18.91 3.74 -4.16
CA SER A 133 19.44 4.70 -3.18
C SER A 133 20.40 4.04 -2.19
N ALA A 134 20.05 2.84 -1.69
CA ALA A 134 20.91 2.08 -0.78
C ALA A 134 22.24 1.68 -1.44
N ILE A 135 22.21 1.27 -2.71
CA ILE A 135 23.43 0.99 -3.50
C ILE A 135 24.27 2.26 -3.64
N SER A 136 23.65 3.38 -4.01
CA SER A 136 24.35 4.67 -4.12
C SER A 136 24.94 5.13 -2.80
N HIS A 137 24.26 4.86 -1.69
CA HIS A 137 24.75 5.15 -0.34
C HIS A 137 25.98 4.32 0.01
N ILE A 138 25.98 3.02 -0.29
CA ILE A 138 27.09 2.10 -0.05
C ILE A 138 28.31 2.46 -0.90
N THR A 139 28.07 2.87 -2.16
CA THR A 139 29.13 3.22 -3.12
C THR A 139 29.54 4.69 -3.09
N LYS A 140 29.01 5.47 -2.16
CA LYS A 140 29.32 6.89 -2.02
C LYS A 140 30.82 7.11 -1.87
N GLY A 141 31.40 7.96 -2.73
CA GLY A 141 32.84 8.24 -2.75
C GLY A 141 33.71 7.16 -3.41
N LYS A 142 33.13 6.12 -3.97
CA LYS A 142 33.82 5.14 -4.80
C LYS A 142 33.88 5.62 -6.27
N PRO A 143 34.86 5.14 -7.05
CA PRO A 143 34.92 5.41 -8.50
C PRO A 143 33.63 5.02 -9.23
N GLU A 144 33.37 5.61 -10.40
CA GLU A 144 32.14 5.34 -11.15
C GLU A 144 32.03 3.90 -11.67
N ASP A 145 33.16 3.26 -11.96
CA ASP A 145 33.30 1.91 -12.43
C ASP A 145 33.41 0.87 -11.28
N TYR A 146 33.26 1.32 -10.05
CA TYR A 146 33.33 0.45 -8.87
C TYR A 146 32.28 -0.67 -8.96
N LYS A 147 32.72 -1.90 -8.78
CA LYS A 147 31.87 -3.09 -8.71
C LYS A 147 31.66 -3.46 -7.26
N LEU A 148 30.38 -3.64 -6.86
CA LEU A 148 30.04 -4.05 -5.52
C LEU A 148 30.74 -5.38 -5.17
N ASP A 149 31.37 -5.43 -4.04
CA ASP A 149 31.96 -6.63 -3.46
C ASP A 149 30.94 -7.41 -2.60
N TYR A 150 31.39 -8.52 -2.01
CA TYR A 150 30.53 -9.35 -1.16
C TYR A 150 30.05 -8.61 0.10
N SER A 151 30.87 -7.74 0.68
CA SER A 151 30.53 -6.93 1.84
C SER A 151 29.44 -5.90 1.52
N ASP A 152 29.54 -5.28 0.33
CA ASP A 152 28.57 -4.30 -0.14
C ASP A 152 27.18 -4.94 -0.32
N TRP A 153 27.12 -6.14 -0.90
CA TRP A 153 25.88 -6.91 -1.03
C TRP A 153 25.29 -7.29 0.34
N GLY A 154 26.15 -7.65 1.31
CA GLY A 154 25.75 -7.89 2.68
C GLY A 154 25.17 -6.64 3.35
N ASN A 155 25.79 -5.48 3.15
CA ASN A 155 25.33 -4.20 3.67
C ASN A 155 23.99 -3.80 3.05
N LEU A 156 23.80 -3.99 1.74
CA LEU A 156 22.54 -3.74 1.07
C LEU A 156 21.42 -4.59 1.68
N GLY A 157 21.65 -5.89 1.85
CA GLY A 157 20.68 -6.79 2.49
C GLY A 157 20.30 -6.31 3.89
N LYS A 158 21.29 -5.90 4.69
CA LYS A 158 21.08 -5.40 6.05
C LYS A 158 20.28 -4.10 6.10
N LEU A 159 20.56 -3.13 5.22
CA LEU A 159 19.79 -1.88 5.15
C LEU A 159 18.32 -2.14 4.82
N MET A 160 18.05 -2.98 3.82
CA MET A 160 16.69 -3.34 3.44
C MET A 160 15.98 -4.17 4.52
N GLU A 161 16.69 -5.05 5.21
CA GLU A 161 16.15 -5.80 6.33
C GLU A 161 15.73 -4.88 7.50
N ILE A 162 16.57 -3.91 7.85
CA ILE A 162 16.25 -2.92 8.88
C ILE A 162 14.97 -2.17 8.50
N PHE A 163 14.90 -1.66 7.26
CA PHE A 163 13.74 -0.93 6.78
C PHE A 163 12.46 -1.80 6.85
N LEU A 164 12.47 -2.98 6.25
CA LEU A 164 11.28 -3.86 6.18
C LEU A 164 10.90 -4.44 7.54
N SER A 165 11.84 -4.63 8.46
CA SER A 165 11.53 -5.04 9.84
C SER A 165 10.73 -3.95 10.58
N HIS A 166 11.04 -2.67 10.36
CA HIS A 166 10.25 -1.57 10.91
C HIS A 166 8.87 -1.47 10.23
N VAL A 167 8.79 -1.67 8.91
CA VAL A 167 7.50 -1.78 8.20
C VAL A 167 6.63 -2.86 8.83
N GLN A 168 7.19 -4.04 9.10
CA GLN A 168 6.47 -5.16 9.72
C GLN A 168 5.96 -4.84 11.13
N GLN A 169 6.67 -4.00 11.87
CA GLN A 169 6.35 -3.64 13.26
C GLN A 169 5.55 -2.33 13.38
N ALA A 170 5.25 -1.66 12.26
CA ALA A 170 4.55 -0.38 12.27
C ALA A 170 3.19 -0.47 12.97
N SER A 171 2.83 0.57 13.74
CA SER A 171 1.52 0.74 14.40
C SER A 171 0.48 1.41 13.50
N TYR A 172 0.84 1.78 12.28
CA TYR A 172 0.05 2.40 11.23
C TYR A 172 0.06 1.54 9.98
N ASN A 173 -0.84 1.81 9.05
CA ASN A 173 -0.89 1.06 7.79
C ASN A 173 0.27 1.45 6.88
N VAL A 174 0.81 0.47 6.16
CA VAL A 174 1.91 0.70 5.20
C VAL A 174 1.59 0.06 3.86
N ILE A 175 1.82 0.80 2.79
CA ILE A 175 1.87 0.27 1.42
C ILE A 175 3.27 0.49 0.88
N CYS A 176 3.90 -0.57 0.38
CA CYS A 176 5.13 -0.47 -0.39
C CYS A 176 4.86 -0.84 -1.84
N ILE A 177 5.35 -0.02 -2.75
CA ILE A 177 5.30 -0.30 -4.19
C ILE A 177 6.67 -0.80 -4.64
N SER A 178 6.71 -1.74 -5.59
CA SER A 178 7.96 -2.24 -6.16
C SER A 178 7.80 -2.62 -7.63
N HIS A 179 8.90 -2.58 -8.37
CA HIS A 179 8.99 -3.29 -9.64
C HIS A 179 9.24 -4.78 -9.39
N GLU A 180 9.08 -5.57 -10.44
CA GLU A 180 9.38 -6.99 -10.39
C GLU A 180 10.79 -7.29 -10.87
N THR A 181 11.28 -8.44 -10.47
CA THR A 181 12.47 -9.09 -11.02
C THR A 181 12.28 -10.59 -11.04
N GLU A 182 13.02 -11.27 -11.89
CA GLU A 182 13.05 -12.73 -11.91
C GLU A 182 13.96 -13.27 -10.82
N ALA A 183 13.49 -14.31 -10.14
CA ALA A 183 14.27 -15.08 -9.16
C ALA A 183 14.13 -16.56 -9.45
N GLU A 184 15.25 -17.21 -9.78
CA GLU A 184 15.33 -18.64 -9.93
C GLU A 184 15.28 -19.32 -8.57
N LEU A 185 14.44 -20.35 -8.42
CA LEU A 185 14.33 -21.19 -7.23
C LEU A 185 15.31 -22.35 -7.32
N GLU A 186 15.49 -23.07 -6.21
CA GLU A 186 16.37 -24.26 -6.13
C GLU A 186 15.94 -25.37 -7.07
N ASP A 187 14.66 -25.45 -7.44
CA ASP A 187 14.11 -26.42 -8.40
C ASP A 187 14.19 -25.94 -9.86
N GLY A 188 14.92 -24.85 -10.13
CA GLY A 188 15.09 -24.26 -11.46
C GLY A 188 13.88 -23.46 -11.97
N LYS A 189 12.80 -23.34 -11.20
CA LYS A 189 11.65 -22.54 -11.59
C LYS A 189 11.93 -21.06 -11.40
N ILE A 190 11.47 -20.26 -12.34
CA ILE A 190 11.55 -18.80 -12.27
C ILE A 190 10.29 -18.26 -11.62
N LYS A 191 10.45 -17.44 -10.57
CA LYS A 191 9.38 -16.66 -9.97
C LYS A 191 9.59 -15.17 -10.19
N LEU A 192 8.49 -14.44 -10.38
CA LEU A 192 8.47 -12.99 -10.36
C LEU A 192 8.34 -12.54 -8.90
N VAL A 193 9.31 -11.77 -8.45
CA VAL A 193 9.42 -11.29 -7.07
C VAL A 193 9.62 -9.77 -7.04
N PRO A 194 9.25 -9.07 -5.96
CA PRO A 194 9.48 -7.63 -5.85
C PRO A 194 10.97 -7.32 -5.73
N VAL A 195 11.42 -6.24 -6.34
CA VAL A 195 12.77 -5.70 -6.13
C VAL A 195 12.84 -5.04 -4.76
N ALA A 196 13.65 -5.61 -3.86
CA ALA A 196 13.82 -5.08 -2.50
C ALA A 196 15.22 -5.38 -1.93
N GLY A 197 16.27 -5.11 -2.70
CA GLY A 197 17.65 -5.39 -2.31
C GLY A 197 18.31 -6.45 -3.18
N THR A 198 19.04 -7.39 -2.58
CA THR A 198 19.66 -8.48 -3.33
C THR A 198 18.62 -9.46 -3.87
N ARG A 199 18.96 -10.26 -4.89
CA ARG A 199 18.04 -11.30 -5.42
C ARG A 199 17.59 -12.28 -4.35
N ALA A 200 18.50 -12.71 -3.48
CA ALA A 200 18.18 -13.62 -2.37
C ALA A 200 17.21 -12.97 -1.36
N PHE A 201 17.38 -11.68 -1.08
CA PHE A 201 16.49 -10.93 -0.19
C PHE A 201 15.11 -10.72 -0.84
N SER A 202 15.07 -10.38 -2.12
CA SER A 202 13.84 -10.17 -2.91
C SER A 202 12.90 -11.38 -2.89
N ARG A 203 13.44 -12.60 -2.93
CA ARG A 203 12.65 -13.85 -2.79
C ARG A 203 11.84 -13.91 -1.50
N ASN A 204 12.36 -13.33 -0.43
CA ASN A 204 11.80 -13.43 0.92
C ASN A 204 11.06 -12.16 1.35
N THR A 205 10.98 -11.13 0.52
CA THR A 205 10.39 -9.83 0.86
C THR A 205 8.92 -9.95 1.25
N ALA A 206 8.17 -10.84 0.62
CA ALA A 206 6.76 -11.08 0.92
C ALA A 206 6.47 -11.38 2.40
N LYS A 207 7.44 -11.95 3.15
CA LYS A 207 7.26 -12.30 4.58
C LYS A 207 6.98 -11.11 5.51
N TYR A 208 7.36 -9.90 5.10
CA TYR A 208 7.18 -8.67 5.88
C TYR A 208 5.78 -8.06 5.76
N PHE A 209 4.96 -8.57 4.82
CA PHE A 209 3.67 -7.99 4.49
C PHE A 209 2.51 -8.93 4.83
N ASP A 210 1.35 -8.34 5.11
CA ASP A 210 0.11 -9.08 5.36
C ASP A 210 -0.60 -9.41 4.04
N HIS A 211 -0.46 -8.53 3.05
CA HIS A 211 -1.03 -8.68 1.71
C HIS A 211 0.05 -8.41 0.66
N VAL A 212 0.16 -9.30 -0.31
CA VAL A 212 1.08 -9.16 -1.45
C VAL A 212 0.28 -9.26 -2.73
N ILE A 213 0.28 -8.18 -3.50
CA ILE A 213 -0.52 -7.98 -4.70
C ILE A 213 0.43 -7.85 -5.89
N TYR A 214 0.17 -8.61 -6.94
CA TYR A 214 0.86 -8.47 -8.22
C TYR A 214 0.00 -7.70 -9.20
N ALA A 215 0.61 -6.75 -9.92
CA ALA A 215 -0.04 -5.89 -10.90
C ALA A 215 0.48 -6.16 -12.30
N GLU A 216 -0.39 -6.38 -13.27
CA GLU A 216 -0.05 -6.50 -14.69
C GLU A 216 -1.06 -5.77 -15.60
N VAL A 217 -0.69 -5.59 -16.87
CA VAL A 217 -1.63 -5.18 -17.92
C VAL A 217 -1.84 -6.35 -18.85
N LYS A 218 -3.06 -6.86 -18.93
CA LYS A 218 -3.45 -7.93 -19.82
C LYS A 218 -4.71 -7.52 -20.60
N ASN A 219 -4.69 -7.71 -21.93
CA ASN A 219 -5.80 -7.31 -22.79
C ASN A 219 -6.21 -5.83 -22.63
N LYS A 220 -5.23 -4.91 -22.47
CA LYS A 220 -5.41 -3.47 -22.25
C LYS A 220 -6.14 -3.13 -20.92
N LYS A 221 -6.26 -4.07 -19.99
CA LYS A 221 -6.84 -3.88 -18.67
C LYS A 221 -5.77 -4.04 -17.60
N HIS A 222 -5.83 -3.20 -16.58
CA HIS A 222 -5.04 -3.39 -15.37
C HIS A 222 -5.66 -4.51 -14.54
N ASN A 223 -4.84 -5.50 -14.18
CA ASN A 223 -5.26 -6.63 -13.36
C ASN A 223 -4.36 -6.72 -12.13
N PHE A 224 -4.97 -7.03 -10.99
CA PHE A 224 -4.29 -7.14 -9.71
C PHE A 224 -4.62 -8.50 -9.08
N TYR A 225 -3.59 -9.25 -8.72
CA TYR A 225 -3.71 -10.60 -8.19
C TYR A 225 -3.25 -10.62 -6.73
N SER A 226 -4.11 -11.08 -5.83
CA SER A 226 -3.81 -11.22 -4.40
C SER A 226 -3.76 -12.68 -3.95
N SER A 227 -4.02 -13.63 -4.85
CA SER A 227 -3.93 -15.06 -4.58
C SER A 227 -3.07 -15.76 -5.61
N THR A 228 -2.21 -16.67 -5.14
CA THR A 228 -1.39 -17.53 -6.00
C THR A 228 -2.09 -18.86 -6.20
N THR A 229 -2.15 -19.35 -7.43
CA THR A 229 -2.38 -20.76 -7.72
C THR A 229 -1.03 -21.44 -7.93
N SER A 230 -0.96 -22.75 -7.75
CA SER A 230 0.28 -23.52 -8.02
C SER A 230 0.78 -23.41 -9.46
N ALA A 231 -0.10 -22.95 -10.37
CA ALA A 231 0.22 -22.77 -11.80
C ALA A 231 0.86 -21.42 -12.12
N THR A 232 0.90 -20.47 -11.16
CA THR A 232 1.47 -19.15 -11.38
C THR A 232 2.90 -19.06 -10.85
N ASN A 233 3.75 -18.31 -11.56
CA ASN A 233 5.10 -17.98 -11.11
C ASN A 233 5.13 -16.73 -10.19
N LEU A 234 4.00 -16.32 -9.64
CA LEU A 234 3.86 -15.13 -8.81
C LEU A 234 4.10 -15.44 -7.33
N ASN A 235 4.52 -14.42 -6.59
CA ASN A 235 4.65 -14.46 -5.14
C ASN A 235 3.60 -13.53 -4.50
N THR A 236 2.34 -13.97 -4.45
CA THR A 236 1.19 -13.21 -3.92
C THR A 236 0.52 -13.95 -2.78
N GLY A 237 -0.25 -13.24 -1.96
CA GLY A 237 -0.99 -13.86 -0.87
C GLY A 237 -1.58 -12.86 0.11
N SER A 238 -2.41 -13.37 1.02
CA SER A 238 -3.02 -12.60 2.11
C SER A 238 -3.07 -13.44 3.38
N ARG A 239 -2.61 -12.86 4.49
CA ARG A 239 -2.71 -13.51 5.82
C ARG A 239 -4.12 -13.47 6.40
N THR A 240 -4.95 -12.52 5.97
CA THR A 240 -6.32 -12.35 6.45
C THR A 240 -7.34 -13.06 5.56
N GLY A 241 -6.89 -13.68 4.46
CA GLY A 241 -7.77 -14.32 3.48
C GLY A 241 -8.52 -13.34 2.56
N VAL A 242 -8.28 -12.02 2.69
CA VAL A 242 -8.83 -11.02 1.77
C VAL A 242 -8.26 -11.26 0.38
N ARG A 243 -9.14 -11.28 -0.62
CA ARG A 243 -8.77 -11.48 -2.03
C ARG A 243 -9.37 -10.35 -2.85
N LEU A 244 -8.60 -9.81 -3.78
CA LEU A 244 -9.13 -8.93 -4.80
C LEU A 244 -9.88 -9.81 -5.81
N GLU A 245 -11.08 -9.37 -6.20
CA GLU A 245 -11.87 -10.10 -7.18
C GLU A 245 -11.29 -9.91 -8.59
N ASP A 246 -11.15 -11.01 -9.33
CA ASP A 246 -10.67 -10.97 -10.70
C ASP A 246 -11.69 -10.25 -11.60
N GLY A 247 -11.24 -9.20 -12.31
CA GLY A 247 -12.01 -8.54 -13.37
C GLY A 247 -12.98 -7.43 -12.94
N GLY A 248 -13.05 -7.07 -11.65
CA GLY A 248 -13.79 -5.90 -11.15
C GLY A 248 -13.01 -4.59 -11.21
N GLN A 249 -13.65 -3.48 -10.83
CA GLN A 249 -12.95 -2.24 -10.49
C GLN A 249 -12.14 -2.52 -9.23
N GLN A 250 -10.83 -2.64 -9.40
CA GLN A 250 -9.97 -3.12 -8.34
C GLN A 250 -9.51 -1.94 -7.50
N THR A 251 -9.96 -1.92 -6.26
CA THR A 251 -9.59 -0.95 -5.23
C THR A 251 -9.08 -1.70 -3.99
N LEU A 252 -8.51 -0.97 -3.06
CA LEU A 252 -8.06 -1.54 -1.79
C LEU A 252 -9.14 -1.51 -0.70
N ASP A 253 -10.41 -1.35 -1.09
CA ASP A 253 -11.57 -1.28 -0.18
C ASP A 253 -11.69 -2.51 0.72
N MET A 254 -11.54 -3.71 0.18
CA MET A 254 -11.59 -4.96 0.96
C MET A 254 -10.54 -5.05 2.07
N ILE A 255 -9.46 -4.23 1.97
CA ILE A 255 -8.40 -4.19 2.99
C ILE A 255 -8.62 -3.02 3.94
N PHE A 256 -8.98 -1.85 3.43
CA PHE A 256 -8.94 -0.58 4.16
C PHE A 256 -10.31 0.06 4.43
N ALA A 257 -11.39 -0.40 3.79
CA ALA A 257 -12.73 0.11 4.12
C ALA A 257 -13.10 -0.28 5.56
N PRO A 258 -13.83 0.59 6.28
CA PRO A 258 -14.36 0.21 7.58
C PRO A 258 -15.24 -1.03 7.42
N PRO A 259 -15.20 -1.98 8.38
CA PRO A 259 -16.08 -3.13 8.33
C PRO A 259 -17.53 -2.65 8.24
N GLU A 260 -18.28 -3.12 7.25
CA GLU A 260 -19.71 -2.85 7.17
C GLU A 260 -20.35 -3.22 8.50
N VAL A 261 -20.97 -2.26 9.16
CA VAL A 261 -21.81 -2.52 10.32
C VAL A 261 -22.98 -3.34 9.77
N LYS A 262 -22.89 -4.65 9.86
CA LYS A 262 -24.05 -5.52 9.66
C LYS A 262 -25.05 -5.13 10.74
N VAL A 263 -25.94 -4.19 10.42
CA VAL A 263 -27.14 -3.98 11.21
C VAL A 263 -27.86 -5.32 11.16
N SER A 264 -27.73 -6.08 12.23
CA SER A 264 -28.56 -7.26 12.42
C SER A 264 -30.00 -6.71 12.45
N THR A 265 -30.68 -6.79 11.34
CA THR A 265 -32.13 -6.72 11.34
C THR A 265 -32.57 -7.92 12.15
N SER A 266 -32.63 -7.73 13.48
CA SER A 266 -33.40 -8.63 14.32
C SER A 266 -34.79 -8.63 13.68
N ASN A 267 -35.17 -9.77 13.12
CA ASN A 267 -36.54 -10.05 12.73
C ASN A 267 -37.41 -9.93 13.99
N VAL A 268 -37.82 -8.71 14.31
CA VAL A 268 -38.96 -8.49 15.17
C VAL A 268 -40.13 -8.95 14.30
N PRO A 269 -40.89 -9.98 14.68
CA PRO A 269 -42.07 -10.37 13.93
C PRO A 269 -43.00 -9.14 13.97
N VAL A 270 -43.15 -8.45 12.86
CA VAL A 270 -44.19 -7.45 12.69
C VAL A 270 -45.48 -8.22 12.75
N ALA A 271 -46.21 -8.12 13.87
CA ALA A 271 -47.58 -8.62 14.00
C ALA A 271 -48.38 -7.96 12.87
N GLN A 272 -48.82 -8.78 11.93
CA GLN A 272 -49.71 -8.34 10.88
C GLN A 272 -51.01 -7.80 11.53
N PRO A 273 -51.45 -6.56 11.25
CA PRO A 273 -52.75 -6.12 11.67
C PRO A 273 -53.79 -6.98 10.97
N LYS A 274 -54.60 -7.66 11.77
CA LYS A 274 -55.79 -8.37 11.23
C LYS A 274 -56.73 -7.30 10.66
N THR A 275 -56.67 -7.15 9.34
CA THR A 275 -57.63 -6.34 8.60
C THR A 275 -58.98 -7.08 8.62
N GLN A 276 -59.92 -6.61 9.45
CA GLN A 276 -61.33 -6.94 9.27
C GLN A 276 -61.78 -6.37 7.93
N VAL A 277 -61.97 -7.24 6.96
CA VAL A 277 -62.61 -6.89 5.68
C VAL A 277 -64.09 -6.75 6.00
N THR A 278 -64.54 -5.52 6.17
CA THR A 278 -65.94 -5.17 6.21
C THR A 278 -66.53 -5.40 4.80
N GLN A 279 -67.59 -6.20 4.76
CA GLN A 279 -68.45 -6.48 3.58
C GLN A 279 -69.13 -5.17 3.12
N ALA A 280 -68.50 -4.38 2.28
CA ALA A 280 -69.13 -3.22 1.66
C ALA A 280 -68.78 -3.02 0.18
N ALA A 281 -68.20 -4.01 -0.49
CA ALA A 281 -67.82 -3.89 -1.89
C ALA A 281 -68.64 -4.81 -2.85
N ALA A 282 -69.74 -5.38 -2.40
CA ALA A 282 -70.56 -6.30 -3.24
C ALA A 282 -71.78 -5.63 -3.92
N SER A 283 -71.99 -4.31 -3.75
CA SER A 283 -73.18 -3.66 -4.34
C SER A 283 -72.93 -2.67 -5.48
N LEU A 284 -71.70 -2.52 -5.95
CA LEU A 284 -71.40 -1.60 -7.06
C LEU A 284 -71.28 -2.28 -8.44
N ASN A 285 -71.18 -3.61 -8.51
CA ASN A 285 -71.06 -4.34 -9.79
C ASN A 285 -72.37 -4.79 -10.39
N SER A 286 -73.53 -4.55 -9.73
CA SER A 286 -74.84 -4.89 -10.25
C SER A 286 -75.54 -3.76 -11.02
N LEU A 287 -74.97 -2.53 -11.03
CA LEU A 287 -75.58 -1.36 -11.69
C LEU A 287 -74.98 -1.00 -13.06
N LEU A 288 -73.94 -1.71 -13.50
CA LEU A 288 -73.29 -1.44 -14.80
C LEU A 288 -73.59 -2.49 -15.89
N LYS A 289 -74.62 -3.33 -15.70
CA LYS A 289 -75.13 -4.30 -16.72
C LYS A 289 -76.50 -4.01 -17.19
N LYS A 290 -77.05 -2.82 -17.10
CA LYS A 290 -78.29 -2.37 -17.78
C LYS A 290 -78.10 -0.92 -18.20
N ALA A 291 -77.49 -0.71 -19.32
CA ALA A 291 -77.69 0.36 -20.30
C ALA A 291 -76.90 -0.01 -21.57
#